data_f81c6b3ce6c159930c2e411f4e47c074
#
_entry.id   f81c6b3ce6c159930c2e411f4e47c074
#
_cell.length_a   1.000
_cell.length_b   1.000
_cell.length_c   1.000
_cell.angle_alpha   90.00
_cell.angle_beta   90.00
_cell.angle_gamma   90.00
#
_symmetry.space_group_name_H-M   'P 1'
#
loop_
_entity.id
_entity.type
_entity.pdbx_description
1 polymer ?
#
loop_
_entity_poly.entity_id
_entity_poly.type
_entity_poly.pdbx_seq_one_letter_code
_entity_poly.pdbx_strand_id
1 'polypeptide(L)'
;MKVMVIGGGGREDAIIKKLKESEEITELYALPGNGGIAEDAVRVNIGATDIAAQVKFATENKIDYAVVAPDDPLCLGAVDELTKAGIPCFGPDKKAAIIEGSKVFSKNLMKKYGIPSAAYEVFDNPESALSYLETAPLPAVIKADGLALGKGVIIAETREDAKRAVRDIMEDKVFGKSGEKIVIEEFLTGPEVSVLSFTDGETVVPMVSSMDHKRALDGDKGLNTGGMGTIAPNPYYTPEIAKLCMEKIFLPTVNAMNAEGRTFKGCLYFGLMLTADGPKVIEYNCRFGDPETQVVLPLLESDLFTVMRAVTNGTLKNTEVRFKNGAAACVIIASGGYPKSYQKGFEIKMDESVKNSVFVAGAEISDGRLVTSGGRVLGVTATAPTLKEALCAAYKKAEKISFENAFYRRDIGLKALNAGKEN
;
A
#
# COMPACT_ATOMS: atom_id res chain seq x y z
N MET A 1 3.37 21.98 15.80
CA MET A 1 4.05 21.95 14.48
C MET A 1 2.99 21.94 13.39
N LYS A 2 3.29 22.55 12.24
CA LYS A 2 2.47 22.50 11.02
C LYS A 2 2.94 21.33 10.16
N VAL A 3 2.07 20.37 9.90
CA VAL A 3 2.40 19.16 9.15
C VAL A 3 1.55 19.09 7.90
N MET A 4 2.15 18.77 6.75
CA MET A 4 1.40 18.51 5.53
C MET A 4 1.52 17.03 5.12
N VAL A 5 0.42 16.48 4.63
CA VAL A 5 0.34 15.12 4.07
C VAL A 5 0.01 15.23 2.58
N ILE A 6 0.86 14.67 1.74
CA ILE A 6 0.65 14.61 0.30
C ILE A 6 -0.13 13.35 -0.03
N GLY A 7 -1.21 13.49 -0.80
CA GLY A 7 -2.12 12.44 -1.22
C GLY A 7 -3.57 12.67 -0.78
N GLY A 8 -4.47 11.77 -1.12
CA GLY A 8 -5.90 11.92 -0.86
C GLY A 8 -6.70 10.61 -0.93
N GLY A 9 -6.06 9.47 -0.67
CA GLY A 9 -6.72 8.17 -0.60
C GLY A 9 -7.09 7.77 0.83
N GLY A 10 -7.57 6.55 0.99
CA GLY A 10 -7.91 6.00 2.31
C GLY A 10 -6.70 5.82 3.23
N ARG A 11 -5.55 5.54 2.68
CA ARG A 11 -4.26 5.53 3.37
C ARG A 11 -3.94 6.89 3.98
N GLU A 12 -4.07 7.96 3.20
CA GLU A 12 -3.81 9.32 3.67
C GLU A 12 -4.81 9.75 4.75
N ASP A 13 -6.07 9.38 4.61
CA ASP A 13 -7.08 9.64 5.65
C ASP A 13 -6.72 8.93 6.97
N ALA A 14 -6.28 7.66 6.89
CA ALA A 14 -5.83 6.93 8.07
C ALA A 14 -4.58 7.54 8.71
N ILE A 15 -3.62 8.00 7.91
CA ILE A 15 -2.42 8.69 8.39
C ILE A 15 -2.80 10.00 9.08
N ILE A 16 -3.66 10.82 8.47
CA ILE A 16 -4.09 12.12 9.00
C ILE A 16 -4.82 11.93 10.33
N LYS A 17 -5.77 10.99 10.42
CA LYS A 17 -6.47 10.69 11.67
C LYS A 17 -5.50 10.25 12.78
N LYS A 18 -4.50 9.46 12.43
CA LYS A 18 -3.48 9.03 13.40
C LYS A 18 -2.52 10.16 13.79
N LEU A 19 -2.13 11.03 12.87
CA LEU A 19 -1.30 12.21 13.17
C LEU A 19 -2.04 13.22 14.05
N LYS A 20 -3.36 13.35 13.90
CA LYS A 20 -4.20 14.24 14.71
C LYS A 20 -4.20 13.87 16.22
N GLU A 21 -3.85 12.61 16.56
CA GLU A 21 -3.70 12.18 17.95
C GLU A 21 -2.45 12.79 18.62
N SER A 22 -1.48 13.33 17.85
CA SER A 22 -0.24 13.88 18.39
C SER A 22 -0.43 15.29 18.96
N GLU A 23 -0.02 15.49 20.21
CA GLU A 23 -0.05 16.80 20.87
C GLU A 23 0.97 17.79 20.27
N GLU A 24 1.98 17.32 19.54
CA GLU A 24 2.97 18.18 18.90
C GLU A 24 2.44 18.84 17.62
N ILE A 25 1.37 18.33 17.02
CA ILE A 25 0.80 18.85 15.77
C ILE A 25 -0.29 19.90 16.09
N THR A 26 -0.08 21.11 15.61
CA THR A 26 -1.03 22.22 15.79
C THR A 26 -1.89 22.45 14.56
N GLU A 27 -1.39 22.15 13.38
CA GLU A 27 -2.11 22.32 12.11
C GLU A 27 -1.76 21.17 11.17
N LEU A 28 -2.79 20.58 10.55
CA LEU A 28 -2.65 19.55 9.51
C LEU A 28 -3.16 20.09 8.18
N TYR A 29 -2.39 19.83 7.13
CA TYR A 29 -2.74 20.14 5.75
C TYR A 29 -2.73 18.89 4.89
N ALA A 30 -3.62 18.79 3.91
CA ALA A 30 -3.69 17.67 2.96
C ALA A 30 -3.67 18.17 1.51
N LEU A 31 -2.80 17.60 0.68
CA LEU A 31 -2.56 18.01 -0.70
C LEU A 31 -2.77 16.84 -1.67
N PRO A 32 -3.90 16.72 -2.37
CA PRO A 32 -5.11 17.54 -2.32
C PRO A 32 -6.09 17.15 -1.20
N GLY A 33 -5.90 16.00 -0.52
CA GLY A 33 -6.88 15.41 0.37
C GLY A 33 -8.12 14.86 -0.37
N ASN A 34 -9.18 14.57 0.38
CA ASN A 34 -10.48 14.13 -0.13
C ASN A 34 -11.62 14.69 0.74
N GLY A 35 -12.87 14.28 0.47
CA GLY A 35 -14.04 14.79 1.19
C GLY A 35 -14.07 14.46 2.68
N GLY A 36 -13.51 13.31 3.11
CA GLY A 36 -13.43 12.94 4.52
C GLY A 36 -12.30 13.65 5.25
N ILE A 37 -11.15 13.76 4.62
CA ILE A 37 -9.97 14.46 5.14
C ILE A 37 -10.28 15.92 5.50
N ALA A 38 -11.26 16.54 4.83
CA ALA A 38 -11.68 17.93 5.10
C ALA A 38 -12.16 18.17 6.55
N GLU A 39 -12.52 17.13 7.29
CA GLU A 39 -12.93 17.21 8.70
C GLU A 39 -11.74 17.24 9.67
N ASP A 40 -10.58 16.71 9.24
CA ASP A 40 -9.42 16.49 10.08
C ASP A 40 -8.21 17.36 9.70
N ALA A 41 -8.17 17.88 8.46
CA ALA A 41 -7.07 18.68 7.93
C ALA A 41 -7.56 19.77 6.96
N VAL A 42 -6.78 20.83 6.84
CA VAL A 42 -7.02 21.88 5.85
C VAL A 42 -6.63 21.33 4.46
N ARG A 43 -7.61 21.20 3.59
CA ARG A 43 -7.37 20.78 2.20
C ARG A 43 -6.79 21.91 1.38
N VAL A 44 -5.75 21.60 0.62
CA VAL A 44 -5.12 22.54 -0.31
C VAL A 44 -5.18 21.92 -1.71
N ASN A 45 -5.79 22.61 -2.66
CA ASN A 45 -5.99 22.09 -4.02
C ASN A 45 -4.68 22.10 -4.82
N ILE A 46 -3.74 21.25 -4.40
CA ILE A 46 -2.45 20.99 -5.08
C ILE A 46 -2.37 19.49 -5.33
N GLY A 47 -2.17 19.10 -6.59
CA GLY A 47 -2.06 17.69 -6.98
C GLY A 47 -0.90 16.98 -6.31
N ALA A 48 -1.04 15.67 -6.05
CA ALA A 48 -0.01 14.87 -5.40
C ALA A 48 1.31 14.82 -6.19
N THR A 49 1.28 15.04 -7.49
CA THR A 49 2.46 15.06 -8.38
C THR A 49 2.95 16.46 -8.76
N ASP A 50 2.29 17.53 -8.29
CA ASP A 50 2.72 18.93 -8.52
C ASP A 50 3.74 19.35 -7.45
N ILE A 51 4.96 18.80 -7.56
CA ILE A 51 6.03 19.00 -6.59
C ILE A 51 6.40 20.47 -6.44
N ALA A 52 6.42 21.23 -7.53
CA ALA A 52 6.77 22.65 -7.49
C ALA A 52 5.77 23.47 -6.67
N ALA A 53 4.47 23.23 -6.84
CA ALA A 53 3.43 23.86 -6.04
C ALA A 53 3.46 23.42 -4.58
N GLN A 54 3.79 22.14 -4.30
CA GLN A 54 3.94 21.61 -2.94
C GLN A 54 5.08 22.32 -2.19
N VAL A 55 6.26 22.43 -2.82
CA VAL A 55 7.42 23.14 -2.24
C VAL A 55 7.11 24.60 -1.99
N LYS A 56 6.48 25.28 -2.95
CA LYS A 56 6.04 26.68 -2.80
C LYS A 56 5.11 26.83 -1.62
N PHE A 57 4.05 26.01 -1.55
CA PHE A 57 3.09 26.03 -0.45
C PHE A 57 3.77 25.80 0.90
N ALA A 58 4.64 24.79 1.00
CA ALA A 58 5.35 24.45 2.24
C ALA A 58 6.21 25.62 2.73
N THR A 59 6.92 26.29 1.82
CA THR A 59 7.78 27.42 2.15
C THR A 59 6.98 28.66 2.59
N GLU A 60 5.95 29.03 1.81
CA GLU A 60 5.11 30.20 2.09
C GLU A 60 4.31 30.07 3.39
N ASN A 61 3.85 28.86 3.73
CA ASN A 61 3.06 28.59 4.92
C ASN A 61 3.89 28.12 6.11
N LYS A 62 5.23 28.08 5.98
CA LYS A 62 6.16 27.66 7.04
C LYS A 62 5.79 26.29 7.59
N ILE A 63 5.65 25.31 6.69
CA ILE A 63 5.41 23.91 7.07
C ILE A 63 6.66 23.37 7.75
N ASP A 64 6.49 22.77 8.93
CA ASP A 64 7.58 22.20 9.74
C ASP A 64 7.97 20.79 9.31
N TYR A 65 7.03 20.03 8.73
CA TYR A 65 7.23 18.64 8.37
C TYR A 65 6.27 18.18 7.27
N ALA A 66 6.73 17.28 6.39
CA ALA A 66 5.92 16.71 5.33
C ALA A 66 5.87 15.18 5.39
N VAL A 67 4.71 14.60 5.06
CA VAL A 67 4.52 13.16 4.85
C VAL A 67 4.18 12.94 3.38
N VAL A 68 5.05 12.28 2.63
CA VAL A 68 4.81 11.93 1.24
C VAL A 68 4.27 10.50 1.20
N ALA A 69 2.94 10.37 1.06
CA ALA A 69 2.28 9.09 1.26
C ALA A 69 2.12 8.24 -0.01
N PRO A 70 1.86 8.77 -1.23
CA PRO A 70 1.72 7.97 -2.45
C PRO A 70 3.07 7.67 -3.12
N ASP A 71 3.10 6.61 -3.94
CA ASP A 71 4.24 6.15 -4.72
C ASP A 71 4.68 7.13 -5.82
N ASP A 72 3.74 7.69 -6.58
CA ASP A 72 4.06 8.60 -7.69
C ASP A 72 4.93 9.80 -7.26
N PRO A 73 4.56 10.63 -6.26
CA PRO A 73 5.39 11.76 -5.83
C PRO A 73 6.74 11.30 -5.23
N LEU A 74 6.81 10.15 -4.57
CA LEU A 74 8.08 9.58 -4.08
C LEU A 74 9.01 9.26 -5.26
N CYS A 75 8.52 8.54 -6.26
CA CYS A 75 9.28 8.20 -7.46
C CYS A 75 9.65 9.43 -8.31
N LEU A 76 8.87 10.50 -8.24
CA LEU A 76 9.16 11.77 -8.91
C LEU A 76 10.18 12.64 -8.16
N GLY A 77 10.40 12.39 -6.85
CA GLY A 77 11.41 13.10 -6.04
C GLY A 77 10.84 14.22 -5.17
N ALA A 78 9.58 14.11 -4.73
CA ALA A 78 8.98 15.10 -3.84
C ALA A 78 9.77 15.28 -2.54
N VAL A 79 10.27 14.18 -1.95
CA VAL A 79 11.10 14.22 -0.74
C VAL A 79 12.41 14.98 -0.98
N ASP A 80 13.03 14.75 -2.14
CA ASP A 80 14.29 15.44 -2.52
C ASP A 80 14.09 16.96 -2.58
N GLU A 81 13.06 17.42 -3.28
CA GLU A 81 12.81 18.85 -3.48
C GLU A 81 12.32 19.54 -2.20
N LEU A 82 11.49 18.89 -1.39
CA LEU A 82 11.07 19.43 -0.09
C LEU A 82 12.24 19.52 0.88
N THR A 83 13.07 18.47 0.96
CA THR A 83 14.28 18.45 1.82
C THR A 83 15.27 19.54 1.41
N LYS A 84 15.48 19.74 0.11
CA LYS A 84 16.30 20.81 -0.44
C LYS A 84 15.77 22.22 -0.08
N ALA A 85 14.45 22.36 0.06
CA ALA A 85 13.82 23.59 0.54
C ALA A 85 13.85 23.73 2.08
N GLY A 86 14.46 22.78 2.80
CA GLY A 86 14.59 22.80 4.25
C GLY A 86 13.41 22.20 5.01
N ILE A 87 12.50 21.49 4.32
CA ILE A 87 11.34 20.82 4.93
C ILE A 87 11.69 19.35 5.19
N PRO A 88 11.82 18.90 6.46
CA PRO A 88 12.01 17.49 6.78
C PRO A 88 10.82 16.64 6.31
N CYS A 89 11.10 15.44 5.78
CA CYS A 89 10.05 14.59 5.19
C CYS A 89 10.08 13.17 5.76
N PHE A 90 8.89 12.57 5.89
CA PHE A 90 8.73 11.13 5.98
C PHE A 90 8.47 10.56 4.59
N GLY A 91 9.35 9.66 4.16
CA GLY A 91 9.32 8.98 2.87
C GLY A 91 10.73 8.85 2.30
N PRO A 92 10.98 7.85 1.43
CA PRO A 92 12.27 7.69 0.77
C PRO A 92 12.51 8.80 -0.27
N ASP A 93 13.77 9.10 -0.52
CA ASP A 93 14.17 9.92 -1.66
C ASP A 93 13.93 9.17 -2.98
N LYS A 94 14.03 9.87 -4.09
CA LYS A 94 13.83 9.31 -5.44
C LYS A 94 14.72 8.10 -5.72
N LYS A 95 15.97 8.12 -5.21
CA LYS A 95 16.92 7.03 -5.42
C LYS A 95 16.48 5.75 -4.71
N ALA A 96 15.92 5.87 -3.51
CA ALA A 96 15.44 4.74 -2.74
C ALA A 96 14.05 4.29 -3.17
N ALA A 97 13.17 5.19 -3.60
CA ALA A 97 11.83 4.88 -4.09
C ALA A 97 11.82 3.97 -5.33
N ILE A 98 12.95 3.84 -6.04
CA ILE A 98 13.11 2.92 -7.18
C ILE A 98 12.81 1.46 -6.81
N ILE A 99 12.88 1.08 -5.52
CA ILE A 99 12.57 -0.29 -5.08
C ILE A 99 11.12 -0.68 -5.38
N GLU A 100 10.19 0.29 -5.46
CA GLU A 100 8.83 0.12 -5.99
C GLU A 100 8.74 0.58 -7.44
N GLY A 101 9.45 1.67 -7.79
CA GLY A 101 9.41 2.31 -9.10
C GLY A 101 9.94 1.45 -10.26
N SER A 102 10.74 0.42 -9.97
CA SER A 102 11.22 -0.56 -10.96
C SER A 102 11.25 -1.97 -10.39
N LYS A 103 10.42 -2.85 -10.96
CA LYS A 103 10.41 -4.27 -10.62
C LYS A 103 11.68 -4.98 -11.06
N VAL A 104 12.26 -4.54 -12.18
CA VAL A 104 13.56 -5.02 -12.66
C VAL A 104 14.65 -4.70 -11.67
N PHE A 105 14.68 -3.46 -11.14
CA PHE A 105 15.65 -3.09 -10.10
C PHE A 105 15.49 -3.96 -8.86
N SER A 106 14.27 -4.09 -8.32
CA SER A 106 14.03 -4.86 -7.09
C SER A 106 14.37 -6.34 -7.26
N LYS A 107 14.07 -6.93 -8.42
CA LYS A 107 14.44 -8.33 -8.72
C LYS A 107 15.96 -8.51 -8.80
N ASN A 108 16.64 -7.62 -9.51
CA ASN A 108 18.11 -7.66 -9.62
C ASN A 108 18.78 -7.44 -8.24
N LEU A 109 18.23 -6.55 -7.41
CA LEU A 109 18.67 -6.35 -6.04
C LEU A 109 18.56 -7.65 -5.23
N MET A 110 17.37 -8.27 -5.25
CA MET A 110 17.14 -9.52 -4.52
C MET A 110 18.09 -10.64 -4.98
N LYS A 111 18.26 -10.81 -6.30
CA LYS A 111 19.19 -11.80 -6.87
C LYS A 111 20.63 -11.54 -6.44
N LYS A 112 21.09 -10.29 -6.53
CA LYS A 112 22.46 -9.88 -6.20
C LYS A 112 22.82 -10.13 -4.73
N TYR A 113 21.88 -9.88 -3.83
CA TYR A 113 22.08 -9.98 -2.38
C TYR A 113 21.50 -11.24 -1.74
N GLY A 114 21.02 -12.20 -2.55
CA GLY A 114 20.52 -13.49 -2.06
C GLY A 114 19.22 -13.40 -1.25
N ILE A 115 18.39 -12.37 -1.51
CA ILE A 115 17.09 -12.20 -0.84
C ILE A 115 16.09 -13.13 -1.51
N PRO A 116 15.36 -14.00 -0.75
CA PRO A 116 14.42 -14.95 -1.31
C PRO A 116 13.30 -14.29 -2.12
N SER A 117 13.16 -14.67 -3.38
CA SER A 117 12.08 -14.22 -4.28
C SER A 117 11.77 -15.29 -5.33
N ALA A 118 10.70 -15.10 -6.10
CA ALA A 118 10.40 -15.93 -7.26
C ALA A 118 11.56 -15.92 -8.28
N ALA A 119 11.83 -17.06 -8.92
CA ALA A 119 12.70 -17.11 -10.09
C ALA A 119 12.11 -16.22 -11.19
N TYR A 120 12.97 -15.55 -11.96
CA TYR A 120 12.52 -14.56 -12.92
C TYR A 120 13.50 -14.38 -14.08
N GLU A 121 12.95 -13.88 -15.18
CA GLU A 121 13.70 -13.36 -16.33
C GLU A 121 13.18 -11.97 -16.72
N VAL A 122 14.08 -11.14 -17.24
CA VAL A 122 13.77 -9.76 -17.66
C VAL A 122 13.85 -9.67 -19.17
N PHE A 123 12.87 -9.00 -19.79
CA PHE A 123 12.81 -8.79 -21.22
C PHE A 123 12.56 -7.31 -21.54
N ASP A 124 13.31 -6.77 -22.48
CA ASP A 124 13.14 -5.45 -23.09
C ASP A 124 12.75 -5.53 -24.58
N ASN A 125 12.55 -6.75 -25.06
CA ASN A 125 12.19 -7.08 -26.43
C ASN A 125 11.05 -8.11 -26.43
N PRO A 126 9.91 -7.85 -27.13
CA PRO A 126 8.76 -8.74 -27.14
C PRO A 126 9.05 -10.11 -27.75
N GLU A 127 9.84 -10.18 -28.84
CA GLU A 127 10.15 -11.44 -29.51
C GLU A 127 10.93 -12.39 -28.59
N SER A 128 11.88 -11.86 -27.82
CA SER A 128 12.64 -12.63 -26.83
C SER A 128 11.74 -13.16 -25.71
N ALA A 129 10.81 -12.32 -25.21
CA ALA A 129 9.84 -12.72 -24.20
C ALA A 129 8.90 -13.81 -24.73
N LEU A 130 8.38 -13.66 -25.94
CA LEU A 130 7.51 -14.66 -26.58
C LEU A 130 8.25 -15.99 -26.80
N SER A 131 9.53 -15.94 -27.24
CA SER A 131 10.36 -17.14 -27.39
C SER A 131 10.59 -17.86 -26.06
N TYR A 132 10.89 -17.13 -24.99
CA TYR A 132 11.04 -17.69 -23.65
C TYR A 132 9.77 -18.41 -23.18
N LEU A 133 8.60 -17.82 -23.45
CA LEU A 133 7.31 -18.40 -23.07
C LEU A 133 6.99 -19.72 -23.76
N GLU A 134 7.67 -20.12 -24.84
CA GLU A 134 7.46 -21.44 -25.47
C GLU A 134 7.82 -22.61 -24.53
N THR A 135 8.80 -22.38 -23.63
CA THR A 135 9.30 -23.42 -22.71
C THR A 135 9.11 -23.07 -21.23
N ALA A 136 8.73 -21.81 -20.92
CA ALA A 136 8.54 -21.38 -19.53
C ALA A 136 7.50 -22.22 -18.79
N PRO A 137 7.71 -22.49 -17.48
CA PRO A 137 6.70 -23.12 -16.63
C PRO A 137 5.42 -22.29 -16.55
N LEU A 138 4.28 -22.95 -16.38
CA LEU A 138 2.98 -22.35 -16.16
C LEU A 138 2.37 -22.87 -14.84
N PRO A 139 1.57 -22.05 -14.14
CA PRO A 139 1.29 -20.63 -14.42
C PRO A 139 2.53 -19.74 -14.38
N ALA A 140 2.53 -18.64 -15.13
CA ALA A 140 3.59 -17.63 -15.09
C ALA A 140 3.03 -16.26 -14.69
N VAL A 141 3.85 -15.43 -14.05
CA VAL A 141 3.44 -14.07 -13.66
C VAL A 141 4.21 -13.07 -14.51
N ILE A 142 3.48 -12.30 -15.33
CA ILE A 142 4.04 -11.26 -16.19
C ILE A 142 3.79 -9.90 -15.55
N LYS A 143 4.87 -9.12 -15.31
CA LYS A 143 4.81 -7.83 -14.65
C LYS A 143 5.43 -6.74 -15.53
N ALA A 144 4.72 -5.64 -15.74
CA ALA A 144 5.29 -4.41 -16.27
C ALA A 144 6.29 -3.80 -15.27
N ASP A 145 7.40 -3.23 -15.75
CA ASP A 145 8.51 -2.78 -14.89
C ASP A 145 8.14 -1.59 -13.99
N GLY A 146 7.44 -0.58 -14.50
CA GLY A 146 7.14 0.65 -13.75
C GLY A 146 5.90 0.58 -12.86
N LEU A 147 5.54 1.74 -12.31
CA LEU A 147 4.27 1.93 -11.62
C LEU A 147 3.11 1.74 -12.61
N ALA A 148 2.18 0.86 -12.28
CA ALA A 148 1.02 0.54 -13.12
C ALA A 148 -0.27 0.45 -12.28
N LEU A 149 -0.34 1.19 -11.18
CA LEU A 149 -1.51 1.28 -10.27
C LEU A 149 -2.03 -0.11 -9.84
N GLY A 150 -1.11 -1.06 -9.60
CA GLY A 150 -1.46 -2.44 -9.24
C GLY A 150 -2.07 -3.28 -10.37
N LYS A 151 -2.20 -2.74 -11.59
CA LYS A 151 -2.80 -3.43 -12.75
C LYS A 151 -1.78 -4.08 -13.69
N GLY A 152 -0.50 -3.75 -13.53
CA GLY A 152 0.59 -4.24 -14.37
C GLY A 152 1.07 -5.66 -14.05
N VAL A 153 0.28 -6.46 -13.32
CA VAL A 153 0.59 -7.85 -12.95
C VAL A 153 -0.47 -8.76 -13.51
N ILE A 154 -0.07 -9.69 -14.38
CA ILE A 154 -0.94 -10.65 -15.05
C ILE A 154 -0.47 -12.06 -14.71
N ILE A 155 -1.35 -12.87 -14.12
CA ILE A 155 -1.14 -14.29 -13.91
C ILE A 155 -1.69 -15.00 -15.15
N ALA A 156 -0.81 -15.68 -15.87
CA ALA A 156 -1.15 -16.41 -17.09
C ALA A 156 -1.16 -17.91 -16.80
N GLU A 157 -2.32 -18.54 -16.92
CA GLU A 157 -2.50 -19.97 -16.73
C GLU A 157 -2.17 -20.77 -17.99
N THR A 158 -2.34 -20.14 -19.17
CA THR A 158 -2.03 -20.73 -20.48
C THR A 158 -0.95 -19.95 -21.22
N ARG A 159 -0.30 -20.61 -22.19
CA ARG A 159 0.71 -19.95 -23.06
C ARG A 159 0.10 -18.82 -23.88
N GLU A 160 -1.12 -19.01 -24.34
CA GLU A 160 -1.87 -18.01 -25.11
C GLU A 160 -2.14 -16.77 -24.26
N ASP A 161 -2.53 -16.95 -22.99
CA ASP A 161 -2.71 -15.83 -22.06
C ASP A 161 -1.38 -15.12 -21.78
N ALA A 162 -0.31 -15.88 -21.59
CA ALA A 162 1.02 -15.32 -21.37
C ALA A 162 1.51 -14.50 -22.57
N LYS A 163 1.38 -15.05 -23.79
CA LYS A 163 1.74 -14.35 -25.03
C LYS A 163 0.90 -13.09 -25.24
N ARG A 164 -0.41 -13.16 -24.95
CA ARG A 164 -1.29 -12.00 -25.02
C ARG A 164 -0.85 -10.93 -24.02
N ALA A 165 -0.55 -11.30 -22.78
CA ALA A 165 -0.06 -10.35 -21.77
C ALA A 165 1.23 -9.64 -22.22
N VAL A 166 2.19 -10.35 -22.83
CA VAL A 166 3.41 -9.74 -23.38
C VAL A 166 3.07 -8.73 -24.46
N ARG A 167 2.17 -9.06 -25.41
CA ARG A 167 1.77 -8.13 -26.49
C ARG A 167 1.06 -6.91 -25.93
N ASP A 168 0.04 -7.10 -25.08
CA ASP A 168 -0.71 -6.01 -24.46
C ASP A 168 0.23 -5.03 -23.72
N ILE A 169 1.24 -5.54 -23.01
CA ILE A 169 2.17 -4.71 -22.22
C ILE A 169 3.21 -4.04 -23.11
N MET A 170 3.90 -4.81 -23.97
CA MET A 170 5.11 -4.33 -24.68
C MET A 170 4.82 -3.77 -26.06
N GLU A 171 3.85 -4.35 -26.82
CA GLU A 171 3.50 -3.92 -28.16
C GLU A 171 2.40 -2.86 -28.13
N ASP A 172 1.26 -3.15 -27.49
CA ASP A 172 0.12 -2.22 -27.37
C ASP A 172 0.32 -1.13 -26.32
N LYS A 173 1.36 -1.28 -25.47
CA LYS A 173 1.78 -0.31 -24.44
C LYS A 173 0.65 0.16 -23.53
N VAL A 174 -0.23 -0.76 -23.13
CA VAL A 174 -1.40 -0.45 -22.26
C VAL A 174 -1.02 0.22 -20.95
N PHE A 175 0.25 0.12 -20.50
CA PHE A 175 0.82 0.79 -19.34
C PHE A 175 1.85 1.89 -19.71
N GLY A 176 1.85 2.36 -20.97
CA GLY A 176 2.77 3.39 -21.44
C GLY A 176 4.24 3.00 -21.24
N LYS A 177 5.05 3.90 -20.71
CA LYS A 177 6.49 3.67 -20.47
C LYS A 177 6.78 2.51 -19.50
N SER A 178 5.87 2.21 -18.56
CA SER A 178 6.03 1.09 -17.63
C SER A 178 6.06 -0.27 -18.32
N GLY A 179 5.57 -0.36 -19.57
CA GLY A 179 5.60 -1.56 -20.40
C GLY A 179 6.81 -1.70 -21.33
N GLU A 180 7.80 -0.81 -21.26
CA GLU A 180 9.03 -0.93 -22.06
C GLU A 180 9.87 -2.14 -21.68
N LYS A 181 9.78 -2.58 -20.43
CA LYS A 181 10.37 -3.81 -19.91
C LYS A 181 9.35 -4.60 -19.14
N ILE A 182 9.52 -5.91 -19.14
CA ILE A 182 8.71 -6.83 -18.35
C ILE A 182 9.59 -7.77 -17.55
N VAL A 183 9.02 -8.25 -16.43
CA VAL A 183 9.56 -9.36 -15.66
C VAL A 183 8.60 -10.53 -15.81
N ILE A 184 9.10 -11.70 -16.17
CA ILE A 184 8.35 -12.97 -16.17
C ILE A 184 8.85 -13.78 -14.98
N GLU A 185 7.96 -14.14 -14.07
CA GLU A 185 8.28 -14.82 -12.83
C GLU A 185 7.59 -16.18 -12.74
N GLU A 186 8.18 -17.11 -11.99
CA GLU A 186 7.48 -18.30 -11.54
C GLU A 186 6.27 -17.93 -10.68
N PHE A 187 5.22 -18.72 -10.79
CA PHE A 187 4.03 -18.55 -9.95
C PHE A 187 4.28 -19.18 -8.58
N LEU A 188 4.31 -18.36 -7.54
CA LEU A 188 4.44 -18.82 -6.16
C LEU A 188 3.08 -19.23 -5.59
N THR A 189 3.07 -20.24 -4.74
CA THR A 189 1.89 -20.74 -4.02
C THR A 189 2.10 -20.67 -2.52
N GLY A 190 1.05 -20.28 -1.80
CA GLY A 190 1.04 -20.18 -0.34
C GLY A 190 0.16 -19.01 0.14
N PRO A 191 0.05 -18.80 1.45
CA PRO A 191 -0.58 -17.61 2.00
C PRO A 191 0.21 -16.34 1.69
N GLU A 192 -0.48 -15.29 1.25
CA GLU A 192 0.11 -13.95 1.12
C GLU A 192 0.12 -13.24 2.48
N VAL A 193 1.18 -12.49 2.73
CA VAL A 193 1.37 -11.68 3.94
C VAL A 193 1.91 -10.31 3.54
N SER A 194 1.31 -9.27 4.09
CA SER A 194 1.82 -7.90 3.99
C SER A 194 2.44 -7.50 5.32
N VAL A 195 3.71 -7.06 5.29
CA VAL A 195 4.39 -6.51 6.47
C VAL A 195 4.93 -5.13 6.12
N LEU A 196 4.32 -4.12 6.71
CA LEU A 196 4.81 -2.75 6.67
C LEU A 196 5.90 -2.60 7.74
N SER A 197 6.97 -1.86 7.44
CA SER A 197 8.05 -1.66 8.39
C SER A 197 8.51 -0.20 8.39
N PHE A 198 8.68 0.39 9.54
CA PHE A 198 9.44 1.62 9.67
C PHE A 198 10.93 1.31 9.52
N THR A 199 11.64 2.15 8.77
CA THR A 199 13.11 2.05 8.71
C THR A 199 13.74 3.43 8.51
N ASP A 200 14.86 3.66 9.19
CA ASP A 200 15.69 4.85 9.05
C ASP A 200 16.96 4.59 8.20
N GLY A 201 17.01 3.41 7.57
CA GLY A 201 18.15 2.94 6.79
C GLY A 201 19.13 2.02 7.56
N GLU A 202 19.00 1.94 8.87
CA GLU A 202 19.79 1.04 9.72
C GLU A 202 18.89 0.11 10.53
N THR A 203 17.88 0.67 11.17
CA THR A 203 16.93 -0.06 12.01
C THR A 203 15.68 -0.39 11.18
N VAL A 204 15.16 -1.61 11.36
CA VAL A 204 13.89 -2.04 10.79
C VAL A 204 12.94 -2.41 11.93
N VAL A 205 11.79 -1.76 11.99
CA VAL A 205 10.73 -2.03 12.97
C VAL A 205 9.47 -2.47 12.22
N PRO A 206 9.22 -3.79 12.11
CA PRO A 206 8.01 -4.30 11.47
C PRO A 206 6.77 -3.91 12.26
N MET A 207 5.72 -3.56 11.56
CA MET A 207 4.38 -3.34 12.10
C MET A 207 3.64 -4.67 12.20
N VAL A 208 2.43 -4.64 12.75
CA VAL A 208 1.53 -5.81 12.77
C VAL A 208 1.30 -6.29 11.34
N SER A 209 1.47 -7.59 11.10
CA SER A 209 1.25 -8.19 9.78
C SER A 209 -0.20 -8.09 9.36
N SER A 210 -0.46 -8.01 8.06
CA SER A 210 -1.81 -7.92 7.51
C SER A 210 -2.03 -8.90 6.35
N MET A 211 -3.30 -9.12 6.00
CA MET A 211 -3.72 -9.91 4.85
C MET A 211 -4.70 -9.08 4.04
N ASP A 212 -4.28 -8.69 2.83
CA ASP A 212 -5.12 -8.02 1.84
C ASP A 212 -5.94 -9.02 1.02
N HIS A 213 -7.07 -8.57 0.48
CA HIS A 213 -7.97 -9.32 -0.40
C HIS A 213 -8.05 -8.61 -1.75
N LYS A 214 -7.17 -8.98 -2.67
CA LYS A 214 -6.94 -8.26 -3.94
C LYS A 214 -8.03 -8.46 -5.00
N ARG A 215 -8.78 -9.58 -4.98
CA ARG A 215 -9.83 -9.85 -5.97
C ARG A 215 -11.11 -9.07 -5.67
N ALA A 216 -11.77 -8.60 -6.73
CA ALA A 216 -12.95 -7.74 -6.63
C ALA A 216 -14.18 -8.39 -5.99
N LEU A 217 -14.36 -9.70 -6.15
CA LEU A 217 -15.57 -10.44 -5.80
C LEU A 217 -15.29 -11.53 -4.77
N ASP A 218 -16.37 -11.97 -4.09
CA ASP A 218 -16.32 -13.08 -3.14
C ASP A 218 -15.73 -14.35 -3.75
N GLY A 219 -15.07 -15.15 -2.90
CA GLY A 219 -14.40 -16.37 -3.30
C GLY A 219 -13.14 -16.13 -4.14
N ASP A 220 -12.50 -14.96 -3.99
CA ASP A 220 -11.34 -14.51 -4.77
C ASP A 220 -11.57 -14.58 -6.27
N LYS A 221 -12.76 -14.15 -6.70
CA LYS A 221 -13.13 -14.06 -8.11
C LYS A 221 -13.02 -12.63 -8.66
N GLY A 222 -13.12 -12.52 -9.98
CA GLY A 222 -13.05 -11.24 -10.67
C GLY A 222 -11.63 -10.74 -10.87
N LEU A 223 -11.49 -9.46 -11.21
CA LEU A 223 -10.20 -8.82 -11.51
C LEU A 223 -9.44 -8.46 -10.24
N ASN A 224 -8.13 -8.32 -10.36
CA ASN A 224 -7.30 -7.72 -9.32
C ASN A 224 -7.67 -6.25 -9.11
N THR A 225 -7.58 -5.81 -7.88
CA THR A 225 -7.88 -4.44 -7.43
C THR A 225 -6.73 -3.91 -6.58
N GLY A 226 -6.86 -2.70 -6.05
CA GLY A 226 -5.97 -2.19 -5.01
C GLY A 226 -6.18 -2.80 -3.62
N GLY A 227 -7.12 -3.75 -3.48
CA GLY A 227 -7.54 -4.35 -2.22
C GLY A 227 -8.99 -4.03 -1.88
N MET A 228 -9.77 -5.08 -1.60
CA MET A 228 -11.20 -4.99 -1.25
C MET A 228 -11.46 -5.12 0.25
N GLY A 229 -10.41 -5.27 1.01
CA GLY A 229 -10.43 -5.35 2.46
C GLY A 229 -9.19 -6.03 3.00
N THR A 230 -8.91 -5.80 4.26
CA THR A 230 -7.71 -6.32 4.91
C THR A 230 -7.98 -6.61 6.38
N ILE A 231 -7.17 -7.52 6.93
CA ILE A 231 -7.20 -7.85 8.34
C ILE A 231 -5.79 -7.78 8.93
N ALA A 232 -5.69 -7.54 10.23
CA ALA A 232 -4.47 -7.61 11.02
C ALA A 232 -4.78 -8.17 12.43
N PRO A 233 -3.92 -9.05 13.00
CA PRO A 233 -2.74 -9.67 12.38
C PRO A 233 -3.10 -10.75 11.36
N ASN A 234 -2.14 -11.09 10.49
CA ASN A 234 -2.25 -12.23 9.59
C ASN A 234 -1.92 -13.52 10.36
N PRO A 235 -2.83 -14.51 10.47
CA PRO A 235 -2.64 -15.69 11.31
C PRO A 235 -1.56 -16.64 10.80
N TYR A 236 -1.18 -16.56 9.53
CA TYR A 236 -0.09 -17.35 8.97
C TYR A 236 1.30 -16.79 9.29
N TYR A 237 1.39 -15.55 9.77
CA TYR A 237 2.65 -14.89 10.11
C TYR A 237 3.02 -15.13 11.57
N THR A 238 3.57 -16.32 11.85
CA THR A 238 3.97 -16.73 13.20
C THR A 238 5.26 -16.02 13.66
N PRO A 239 5.58 -16.03 14.96
CA PRO A 239 6.84 -15.48 15.47
C PRO A 239 8.08 -16.07 14.80
N GLU A 240 8.06 -17.37 14.46
CA GLU A 240 9.16 -18.07 13.77
C GLU A 240 9.33 -17.54 12.34
N ILE A 241 8.22 -17.34 11.61
CA ILE A 241 8.23 -16.74 10.27
C ILE A 241 8.69 -15.29 10.35
N ALA A 242 8.23 -14.53 11.34
CA ALA A 242 8.64 -13.14 11.55
C ALA A 242 10.17 -13.04 11.76
N LYS A 243 10.74 -13.92 12.58
CA LYS A 243 12.19 -14.01 12.79
C LYS A 243 12.92 -14.32 11.48
N LEU A 244 12.43 -15.32 10.74
CA LEU A 244 13.03 -15.71 9.46
C LEU A 244 12.97 -14.58 8.43
N CYS A 245 11.84 -13.85 8.35
CA CYS A 245 11.68 -12.69 7.48
C CYS A 245 12.67 -11.57 7.87
N MET A 246 12.84 -11.30 9.16
CA MET A 246 13.80 -10.30 9.63
C MET A 246 15.22 -10.66 9.19
N GLU A 247 15.65 -11.91 9.40
CA GLU A 247 17.00 -12.38 9.14
C GLU A 247 17.31 -12.55 7.64
N LYS A 248 16.34 -13.00 6.84
CA LYS A 248 16.56 -13.38 5.44
C LYS A 248 16.05 -12.35 4.43
N ILE A 249 15.14 -11.45 4.83
CA ILE A 249 14.48 -10.51 3.92
C ILE A 249 14.66 -9.08 4.37
N PHE A 250 14.18 -8.69 5.58
CA PHE A 250 14.05 -7.28 5.94
C PHE A 250 15.41 -6.60 6.12
N LEU A 251 16.25 -7.11 7.01
CA LEU A 251 17.61 -6.58 7.20
C LEU A 251 18.46 -6.71 5.93
N PRO A 252 18.50 -7.85 5.22
CA PRO A 252 19.22 -7.94 3.95
C PRO A 252 18.74 -6.93 2.90
N THR A 253 17.44 -6.63 2.82
CA THR A 253 16.91 -5.61 1.89
C THR A 253 17.44 -4.22 2.21
N VAL A 254 17.35 -3.79 3.48
CA VAL A 254 17.83 -2.46 3.89
C VAL A 254 19.35 -2.35 3.70
N ASN A 255 20.10 -3.38 4.05
CA ASN A 255 21.54 -3.44 3.83
C ASN A 255 21.91 -3.41 2.33
N ALA A 256 21.16 -4.11 1.49
CA ALA A 256 21.35 -4.10 0.04
C ALA A 256 21.11 -2.71 -0.55
N MET A 257 20.03 -2.02 -0.12
CA MET A 257 19.76 -0.65 -0.53
C MET A 257 20.89 0.30 -0.13
N ASN A 258 21.43 0.16 1.07
CA ASN A 258 22.61 0.94 1.51
C ASN A 258 23.84 0.65 0.66
N ALA A 259 24.11 -0.61 0.36
CA ALA A 259 25.26 -1.00 -0.48
C ALA A 259 25.14 -0.46 -1.92
N GLU A 260 23.92 -0.24 -2.41
CA GLU A 260 23.67 0.42 -3.71
C GLU A 260 23.68 1.96 -3.61
N GLY A 261 23.99 2.55 -2.45
CA GLY A 261 23.95 4.00 -2.24
C GLY A 261 22.56 4.61 -2.31
N ARG A 262 21.53 3.83 -1.90
CA ARG A 262 20.09 4.15 -1.95
C ARG A 262 19.44 3.94 -0.58
N THR A 263 20.01 4.55 0.46
CA THR A 263 19.51 4.40 1.84
C THR A 263 18.01 4.70 1.92
N PHE A 264 17.24 3.71 2.35
CA PHE A 264 15.80 3.84 2.43
C PHE A 264 15.37 4.35 3.82
N LYS A 265 14.66 5.47 3.86
CA LYS A 265 14.02 6.00 5.07
C LYS A 265 12.53 6.17 4.82
N GLY A 266 11.70 5.62 5.72
CA GLY A 266 10.25 5.70 5.54
C GLY A 266 9.52 4.45 5.97
N CYS A 267 8.38 4.19 5.32
CA CYS A 267 7.65 2.93 5.41
C CYS A 267 8.01 2.03 4.23
N LEU A 268 8.72 0.94 4.49
CA LEU A 268 8.99 -0.09 3.49
C LEU A 268 7.99 -1.24 3.68
N TYR A 269 7.19 -1.48 2.66
CA TYR A 269 6.22 -2.57 2.63
C TYR A 269 6.83 -3.78 1.94
N PHE A 270 6.73 -4.92 2.59
CA PHE A 270 7.11 -6.24 2.10
C PHE A 270 5.85 -7.04 1.78
N GLY A 271 5.59 -7.29 0.49
CA GLY A 271 4.62 -8.29 0.04
C GLY A 271 5.31 -9.66 -0.02
N LEU A 272 4.81 -10.61 0.75
CA LEU A 272 5.42 -11.92 0.94
C LEU A 272 4.47 -13.04 0.54
N MET A 273 5.03 -14.13 0.00
CA MET A 273 4.38 -15.42 -0.13
C MET A 273 5.06 -16.40 0.84
N LEU A 274 4.27 -17.04 1.69
CA LEU A 274 4.77 -18.11 2.56
C LEU A 274 4.71 -19.44 1.81
N THR A 275 5.79 -19.77 1.12
CA THR A 275 5.89 -21.01 0.32
C THR A 275 6.35 -22.19 1.18
N ALA A 276 6.29 -23.40 0.64
CA ALA A 276 6.82 -24.60 1.30
C ALA A 276 8.33 -24.50 1.61
N ASP A 277 9.07 -23.71 0.81
CA ASP A 277 10.52 -23.50 1.00
C ASP A 277 10.82 -22.30 1.92
N GLY A 278 9.80 -21.66 2.50
CA GLY A 278 9.92 -20.48 3.35
C GLY A 278 9.36 -19.21 2.70
N PRO A 279 9.50 -18.06 3.39
CA PRO A 279 8.98 -16.79 2.88
C PRO A 279 9.80 -16.28 1.69
N LYS A 280 9.09 -15.85 0.63
CA LYS A 280 9.66 -15.21 -0.57
C LYS A 280 9.00 -13.86 -0.80
N VAL A 281 9.80 -12.88 -1.23
CA VAL A 281 9.27 -11.55 -1.60
C VAL A 281 8.54 -11.62 -2.93
N ILE A 282 7.30 -11.14 -2.94
CA ILE A 282 6.48 -10.95 -4.15
C ILE A 282 6.77 -9.57 -4.75
N GLU A 283 6.78 -8.55 -3.89
CA GLU A 283 6.98 -7.15 -4.26
C GLU A 283 7.40 -6.30 -3.06
N TYR A 284 7.97 -5.14 -3.34
CA TYR A 284 8.15 -4.05 -2.39
C TYR A 284 7.26 -2.88 -2.75
N ASN A 285 6.81 -2.13 -1.72
CA ASN A 285 6.28 -0.79 -1.92
C ASN A 285 7.04 0.19 -1.03
N CYS A 286 7.32 1.37 -1.54
CA CYS A 286 8.14 2.38 -0.87
C CYS A 286 7.34 3.30 0.06
N ARG A 287 6.16 2.87 0.47
CA ARG A 287 5.15 3.66 1.20
C ARG A 287 4.21 2.75 1.99
N PHE A 288 3.36 3.37 2.79
CA PHE A 288 2.25 2.68 3.44
C PHE A 288 1.31 2.01 2.42
N GLY A 289 0.77 0.84 2.76
CA GLY A 289 -0.23 0.12 1.94
C GLY A 289 -1.63 0.76 2.00
N ASP A 290 -2.46 0.43 1.05
CA ASP A 290 -3.87 0.79 1.01
C ASP A 290 -4.69 -0.39 0.45
N PRO A 291 -5.43 -1.16 1.30
CA PRO A 291 -6.00 -0.75 2.59
C PRO A 291 -5.25 -1.21 3.88
N GLU A 292 -4.01 -1.66 3.84
CA GLU A 292 -3.32 -2.18 5.03
C GLU A 292 -3.16 -1.11 6.14
N THR A 293 -2.93 0.14 5.76
CA THR A 293 -2.81 1.26 6.71
C THR A 293 -4.04 1.38 7.60
N GLN A 294 -5.23 1.14 7.04
CA GLN A 294 -6.51 1.23 7.72
C GLN A 294 -6.74 0.17 8.80
N VAL A 295 -5.88 -0.85 8.88
CA VAL A 295 -5.91 -1.84 9.98
C VAL A 295 -4.67 -1.77 10.87
N VAL A 296 -3.53 -1.35 10.34
CA VAL A 296 -2.27 -1.32 11.07
C VAL A 296 -2.19 -0.09 11.98
N LEU A 297 -2.53 1.10 11.49
CA LEU A 297 -2.47 2.33 12.29
C LEU A 297 -3.47 2.38 13.45
N PRO A 298 -4.71 1.86 13.35
CA PRO A 298 -5.60 1.76 14.50
C PRO A 298 -5.07 0.87 15.66
N LEU A 299 -4.14 -0.04 15.34
CA LEU A 299 -3.47 -0.87 16.35
C LEU A 299 -2.18 -0.22 16.89
N LEU A 300 -1.66 0.83 16.26
CA LEU A 300 -0.47 1.53 16.75
C LEU A 300 -0.80 2.32 18.02
N GLU A 301 -0.08 2.03 19.13
CA GLU A 301 -0.18 2.77 20.39
C GLU A 301 0.75 3.97 20.44
N SER A 302 1.96 3.82 19.88
CA SER A 302 2.95 4.89 19.86
C SER A 302 2.46 6.07 19.02
N ASP A 303 2.87 7.27 19.38
CA ASP A 303 2.63 8.47 18.60
C ASP A 303 3.27 8.36 17.24
N LEU A 304 2.45 8.38 16.17
CA LEU A 304 2.90 8.19 14.79
C LEU A 304 3.88 9.29 14.35
N PHE A 305 3.64 10.53 14.79
CA PHE A 305 4.49 11.66 14.42
C PHE A 305 5.89 11.52 15.03
N THR A 306 5.98 11.12 16.29
CA THR A 306 7.24 10.81 16.98
C THR A 306 8.02 9.72 16.25
N VAL A 307 7.36 8.63 15.82
CA VAL A 307 7.99 7.55 15.05
C VAL A 307 8.46 8.06 13.68
N MET A 308 7.65 8.83 12.97
CA MET A 308 8.03 9.39 11.66
C MET A 308 9.25 10.31 11.76
N ARG A 309 9.30 11.16 12.79
CA ARG A 309 10.47 12.01 13.05
C ARG A 309 11.72 11.19 13.39
N ALA A 310 11.57 10.11 14.15
CA ALA A 310 12.69 9.21 14.47
C ALA A 310 13.25 8.55 13.20
N VAL A 311 12.39 8.15 12.27
CA VAL A 311 12.80 7.63 10.96
C VAL A 311 13.59 8.68 10.18
N THR A 312 13.06 9.90 10.07
CA THR A 312 13.71 10.99 9.32
C THR A 312 15.07 11.35 9.91
N ASN A 313 15.17 11.39 11.25
CA ASN A 313 16.37 11.80 11.98
C ASN A 313 17.40 10.66 12.16
N GLY A 314 17.09 9.41 11.80
CA GLY A 314 17.99 8.26 12.00
C GLY A 314 18.12 7.86 13.48
N THR A 315 17.05 8.00 14.25
CA THR A 315 17.01 7.70 15.70
C THR A 315 16.01 6.59 16.05
N LEU A 316 15.55 5.85 15.06
CA LEU A 316 14.51 4.81 15.23
C LEU A 316 14.94 3.72 16.23
N LYS A 317 16.22 3.39 16.27
CA LYS A 317 16.80 2.43 17.24
C LYS A 317 16.52 2.79 18.71
N ASN A 318 16.38 4.09 19.00
CA ASN A 318 16.14 4.59 20.35
C ASN A 318 14.67 4.95 20.60
N THR A 319 13.79 4.62 19.66
CA THR A 319 12.37 4.96 19.71
C THR A 319 11.55 3.71 19.93
N GLU A 320 10.78 3.67 20.98
CA GLU A 320 9.87 2.55 21.26
C GLU A 320 8.65 2.64 20.31
N VAL A 321 8.38 1.55 19.59
CA VAL A 321 7.19 1.42 18.74
C VAL A 321 6.34 0.27 19.25
N ARG A 322 5.16 0.59 19.78
CA ARG A 322 4.23 -0.38 20.39
C ARG A 322 2.93 -0.46 19.61
N PHE A 323 2.38 -1.66 19.58
CA PHE A 323 1.06 -1.96 19.02
C PHE A 323 0.16 -2.60 20.07
N LYS A 324 -1.13 -2.28 20.02
CA LYS A 324 -2.16 -2.89 20.88
C LYS A 324 -2.28 -4.38 20.60
N ASN A 325 -2.49 -5.15 21.67
CA ASN A 325 -2.97 -6.52 21.51
C ASN A 325 -4.41 -6.50 20.97
N GLY A 326 -4.70 -7.41 20.04
CA GLY A 326 -6.01 -7.52 19.41
C GLY A 326 -5.93 -7.64 17.91
N ALA A 327 -7.03 -7.37 17.25
CA ALA A 327 -7.16 -7.47 15.80
C ALA A 327 -7.91 -6.27 15.21
N ALA A 328 -7.67 -6.02 13.94
CA ALA A 328 -8.40 -5.04 13.14
C ALA A 328 -8.88 -5.67 11.83
N ALA A 329 -10.02 -5.21 11.33
CA ALA A 329 -10.54 -5.59 10.04
C ALA A 329 -11.08 -4.35 9.32
N CYS A 330 -10.78 -4.23 8.04
CA CYS A 330 -11.27 -3.18 7.16
C CYS A 330 -12.01 -3.81 5.97
N VAL A 331 -13.23 -3.35 5.72
CA VAL A 331 -14.04 -3.73 4.57
C VAL A 331 -14.13 -2.53 3.63
N ILE A 332 -13.72 -2.71 2.37
CA ILE A 332 -13.77 -1.64 1.38
C ILE A 332 -15.16 -1.64 0.71
N ILE A 333 -15.83 -0.49 0.76
CA ILE A 333 -17.05 -0.24 -0.01
C ILE A 333 -16.63 0.47 -1.30
N ALA A 334 -16.98 -0.14 -2.43
CA ALA A 334 -16.57 0.29 -3.76
C ALA A 334 -17.76 0.69 -4.64
N SER A 335 -17.50 1.51 -5.65
CA SER A 335 -18.44 1.89 -6.70
C SER A 335 -18.71 0.71 -7.63
N GLY A 336 -19.98 0.50 -8.00
CA GLY A 336 -20.38 -0.54 -8.95
C GLY A 336 -19.65 -0.40 -10.28
N GLY A 337 -19.08 -1.51 -10.74
CA GLY A 337 -18.21 -1.56 -11.92
C GLY A 337 -16.71 -1.55 -11.64
N TYR A 338 -16.27 -1.12 -10.46
CA TYR A 338 -14.85 -1.19 -10.08
C TYR A 338 -14.32 -2.64 -10.13
N PRO A 339 -13.10 -2.92 -10.63
CA PRO A 339 -12.01 -2.01 -11.02
C PRO A 339 -12.04 -1.53 -12.48
N LYS A 340 -13.11 -1.83 -13.23
CA LYS A 340 -13.35 -1.29 -14.57
C LYS A 340 -13.93 0.13 -14.48
N SER A 341 -14.74 0.51 -15.45
CA SER A 341 -15.45 1.80 -15.45
C SER A 341 -16.58 1.82 -14.41
N TYR A 342 -16.71 2.94 -13.73
CA TYR A 342 -17.74 3.18 -12.74
C TYR A 342 -18.25 4.63 -12.82
N GLN A 343 -19.47 4.83 -12.36
CA GLN A 343 -20.07 6.17 -12.26
C GLN A 343 -19.68 6.82 -10.92
N LYS A 344 -19.73 8.14 -10.88
CA LYS A 344 -19.38 9.00 -9.75
C LYS A 344 -20.52 9.95 -9.43
N GLY A 345 -20.44 10.65 -8.30
CA GLY A 345 -21.38 11.68 -7.90
C GLY A 345 -22.60 11.17 -7.12
N PHE A 346 -22.61 9.91 -6.70
CA PHE A 346 -23.68 9.37 -5.85
C PHE A 346 -23.50 9.84 -4.41
N GLU A 347 -24.59 10.36 -3.80
CA GLU A 347 -24.60 10.77 -2.41
C GLU A 347 -24.35 9.57 -1.48
N ILE A 348 -23.42 9.74 -0.56
CA ILE A 348 -23.06 8.74 0.44
C ILE A 348 -23.90 9.01 1.70
N LYS A 349 -24.76 8.06 2.05
CA LYS A 349 -25.52 8.07 3.29
C LYS A 349 -24.81 7.23 4.33
N MET A 350 -24.51 7.81 5.46
CA MET A 350 -23.78 7.18 6.55
C MET A 350 -24.38 7.57 7.89
N ASP A 351 -24.63 6.56 8.74
CA ASP A 351 -25.08 6.79 10.12
C ASP A 351 -23.92 7.44 10.93
N GLU A 352 -24.23 8.47 11.70
CA GLU A 352 -23.23 9.19 12.51
C GLU A 352 -22.45 8.27 13.48
N SER A 353 -23.09 7.21 13.98
CA SER A 353 -22.44 6.26 14.91
C SER A 353 -21.25 5.49 14.31
N VAL A 354 -21.10 5.48 13.00
CA VAL A 354 -19.98 4.76 12.32
C VAL A 354 -18.93 5.68 11.74
N LYS A 355 -19.12 6.98 11.73
CA LYS A 355 -18.26 7.98 11.08
C LYS A 355 -16.80 7.87 11.51
N ASN A 356 -16.52 7.71 12.80
CA ASN A 356 -15.17 7.55 13.35
C ASN A 356 -14.51 6.20 13.01
N SER A 357 -15.23 5.31 12.35
CA SER A 357 -14.76 3.99 11.91
C SER A 357 -14.54 3.91 10.41
N VAL A 358 -14.68 5.03 9.72
CA VAL A 358 -14.59 5.11 8.27
C VAL A 358 -13.36 5.89 7.86
N PHE A 359 -12.60 5.32 6.95
CA PHE A 359 -11.54 5.98 6.21
C PHE A 359 -12.05 6.30 4.80
N VAL A 360 -12.07 7.57 4.47
CA VAL A 360 -12.58 8.05 3.18
C VAL A 360 -11.46 7.98 2.13
N ALA A 361 -11.77 7.39 0.98
CA ALA A 361 -10.86 7.29 -0.16
C ALA A 361 -11.41 8.06 -1.36
N GLY A 362 -12.21 7.40 -2.19
CA GLY A 362 -12.76 7.99 -3.40
C GLY A 362 -14.07 8.71 -3.15
N ALA A 363 -14.08 9.74 -2.31
CA ALA A 363 -15.23 10.59 -2.09
C ALA A 363 -14.85 12.08 -1.93
N GLU A 364 -15.74 12.97 -2.35
CA GLU A 364 -15.58 14.41 -2.38
C GLU A 364 -16.82 15.12 -1.81
N ILE A 365 -16.64 16.35 -1.37
CA ILE A 365 -17.78 17.22 -0.99
C ILE A 365 -18.27 17.93 -2.24
N SER A 366 -19.56 17.75 -2.56
CA SER A 366 -20.30 18.47 -3.62
C SER A 366 -21.59 18.99 -3.03
N ASP A 367 -21.87 20.28 -3.15
CA ASP A 367 -23.04 20.95 -2.61
C ASP A 367 -23.32 20.62 -1.12
N GLY A 368 -22.24 20.56 -0.32
CA GLY A 368 -22.31 20.26 1.11
C GLY A 368 -22.58 18.78 1.46
N ARG A 369 -22.57 17.88 0.47
CA ARG A 369 -22.78 16.45 0.65
C ARG A 369 -21.55 15.67 0.26
N LEU A 370 -21.30 14.56 0.96
CA LEU A 370 -20.25 13.62 0.59
C LEU A 370 -20.77 12.76 -0.58
N VAL A 371 -20.05 12.76 -1.71
CA VAL A 371 -20.41 12.02 -2.92
C VAL A 371 -19.26 11.15 -3.40
N THR A 372 -19.56 10.07 -4.12
CA THR A 372 -18.55 9.18 -4.69
C THR A 372 -17.71 9.88 -5.76
N SER A 373 -16.39 9.74 -5.71
CA SER A 373 -15.44 10.30 -6.70
C SER A 373 -14.42 9.28 -7.20
N GLY A 374 -14.40 8.06 -6.64
CA GLY A 374 -13.44 7.01 -6.97
C GLY A 374 -14.03 5.61 -7.00
N GLY A 375 -13.18 4.63 -7.31
CA GLY A 375 -13.58 3.21 -7.36
C GLY A 375 -13.69 2.59 -5.98
N ARG A 376 -12.63 2.63 -5.15
CA ARG A 376 -12.70 2.36 -3.71
C ARG A 376 -13.13 3.65 -3.04
N VAL A 377 -14.28 3.62 -2.40
CA VAL A 377 -14.92 4.83 -1.88
C VAL A 377 -14.63 5.03 -0.40
N LEU A 378 -14.86 3.99 0.41
CA LEU A 378 -14.70 4.02 1.86
C LEU A 378 -14.03 2.73 2.35
N GLY A 379 -13.20 2.84 3.39
CA GLY A 379 -12.73 1.70 4.20
C GLY A 379 -13.42 1.72 5.57
N VAL A 380 -14.20 0.69 5.87
CA VAL A 380 -14.91 0.58 7.15
C VAL A 380 -14.14 -0.32 8.09
N THR A 381 -13.59 0.25 9.16
CA THR A 381 -12.67 -0.44 10.06
C THR A 381 -13.27 -0.65 11.44
N ALA A 382 -12.91 -1.77 12.05
CA ALA A 382 -13.12 -2.03 13.46
C ALA A 382 -11.91 -2.74 14.07
N THR A 383 -11.64 -2.43 15.34
CA THR A 383 -10.69 -3.14 16.20
C THR A 383 -11.42 -3.90 17.29
N ALA A 384 -10.92 -5.06 17.68
CA ALA A 384 -11.48 -5.89 18.75
C ALA A 384 -10.41 -6.81 19.34
N PRO A 385 -10.66 -7.46 20.49
CA PRO A 385 -9.73 -8.44 21.04
C PRO A 385 -9.41 -9.61 20.12
N THR A 386 -10.37 -10.04 19.29
CA THR A 386 -10.21 -11.15 18.35
C THR A 386 -10.54 -10.73 16.91
N LEU A 387 -9.95 -11.41 15.93
CA LEU A 387 -10.22 -11.18 14.52
C LEU A 387 -11.71 -11.40 14.16
N LYS A 388 -12.34 -12.42 14.76
CA LYS A 388 -13.76 -12.71 14.54
C LYS A 388 -14.65 -11.55 14.99
N GLU A 389 -14.37 -10.99 16.16
CA GLU A 389 -15.10 -9.83 16.67
C GLU A 389 -14.85 -8.56 15.84
N ALA A 390 -13.60 -8.32 15.43
CA ALA A 390 -13.26 -7.19 14.55
C ALA A 390 -14.00 -7.25 13.22
N LEU A 391 -14.02 -8.42 12.58
CA LEU A 391 -14.77 -8.65 11.34
C LEU A 391 -16.28 -8.44 11.53
N CYS A 392 -16.86 -9.04 12.56
CA CYS A 392 -18.27 -8.87 12.86
C CYS A 392 -18.64 -7.39 13.06
N ALA A 393 -17.79 -6.64 13.79
CA ALA A 393 -17.99 -5.23 14.03
C ALA A 393 -17.84 -4.40 12.75
N ALA A 394 -16.83 -4.67 11.91
CA ALA A 394 -16.62 -3.97 10.64
C ALA A 394 -17.80 -4.16 9.68
N TYR A 395 -18.31 -5.38 9.52
CA TYR A 395 -19.48 -5.65 8.68
C TYR A 395 -20.75 -4.97 9.20
N LYS A 396 -21.05 -5.04 10.52
CA LYS A 396 -22.20 -4.34 11.12
C LYS A 396 -22.15 -2.83 10.91
N LYS A 397 -20.95 -2.24 10.87
CA LYS A 397 -20.75 -0.82 10.55
C LYS A 397 -20.95 -0.56 9.05
N ALA A 398 -20.43 -1.44 8.19
CA ALA A 398 -20.59 -1.32 6.74
C ALA A 398 -22.04 -1.34 6.28
N GLU A 399 -22.92 -2.13 6.96
CA GLU A 399 -24.36 -2.17 6.71
C GLU A 399 -25.07 -0.83 6.96
N LYS A 400 -24.46 0.09 7.73
CA LYS A 400 -25.00 1.42 8.04
C LYS A 400 -24.58 2.49 7.01
N ILE A 401 -23.95 2.09 5.93
CA ILE A 401 -23.43 2.98 4.88
C ILE A 401 -24.02 2.53 3.55
N SER A 402 -24.51 3.49 2.76
CA SER A 402 -25.07 3.20 1.45
C SER A 402 -24.85 4.35 0.47
N PHE A 403 -24.70 4.00 -0.79
CA PHE A 403 -24.80 4.88 -1.96
C PHE A 403 -25.23 4.03 -3.15
N GLU A 404 -25.69 4.66 -4.20
CA GLU A 404 -26.17 3.94 -5.38
C GLU A 404 -25.06 3.09 -6.01
N ASN A 405 -25.38 1.83 -6.31
CA ASN A 405 -24.47 0.82 -6.85
C ASN A 405 -23.27 0.46 -5.95
N ALA A 406 -23.35 0.74 -4.64
CA ALA A 406 -22.32 0.32 -3.69
C ALA A 406 -22.21 -1.21 -3.63
N PHE A 407 -20.97 -1.72 -3.57
CA PHE A 407 -20.72 -3.13 -3.28
C PHE A 407 -19.48 -3.31 -2.39
N TYR A 408 -19.43 -4.40 -1.66
CA TYR A 408 -18.28 -4.85 -0.89
C TYR A 408 -18.26 -6.38 -0.81
N ARG A 409 -17.09 -6.95 -0.57
CA ARG A 409 -16.94 -8.39 -0.38
C ARG A 409 -17.48 -8.80 1.00
N ARG A 410 -18.11 -9.97 1.04
CA ARG A 410 -18.70 -10.54 2.27
C ARG A 410 -17.83 -11.61 2.92
N ASP A 411 -16.68 -11.92 2.33
CA ASP A 411 -15.76 -12.99 2.74
C ASP A 411 -14.39 -12.49 3.21
N ILE A 412 -14.24 -11.18 3.48
CA ILE A 412 -13.01 -10.61 4.03
C ILE A 412 -12.65 -11.32 5.34
N GLY A 413 -11.40 -11.83 5.43
CA GLY A 413 -10.88 -12.53 6.58
C GLY A 413 -11.39 -13.96 6.77
N LEU A 414 -12.26 -14.49 5.90
CA LEU A 414 -12.82 -15.85 6.05
C LEU A 414 -11.71 -16.91 6.00
N LYS A 415 -10.74 -16.78 5.09
CA LYS A 415 -9.57 -17.67 5.02
C LYS A 415 -8.75 -17.63 6.30
N ALA A 416 -8.54 -16.45 6.84
CA ALA A 416 -7.81 -16.27 8.09
C ALA A 416 -8.50 -16.91 9.31
N LEU A 417 -9.83 -16.83 9.39
CA LEU A 417 -10.62 -17.49 10.44
C LEU A 417 -10.57 -19.02 10.34
N ASN A 418 -10.27 -19.58 9.17
CA ASN A 418 -10.16 -21.01 8.94
C ASN A 418 -8.71 -21.53 9.02
N ALA A 419 -7.72 -20.66 9.06
CA ALA A 419 -6.30 -21.00 9.09
C ALA A 419 -5.87 -21.98 10.21
N GLY A 420 -6.63 -22.08 11.30
CA GLY A 420 -6.39 -23.03 12.40
C GLY A 420 -7.20 -24.33 12.33
N LYS A 421 -7.99 -24.55 11.27
CA LYS A 421 -8.88 -25.72 11.12
C LYS A 421 -8.41 -26.72 10.07
N GLU A 422 -7.40 -26.35 9.30
CA GLU A 422 -6.86 -27.17 8.19
C GLU A 422 -5.59 -27.96 8.60
N ASN A 423 -5.26 -28.00 9.91
CA ASN A 423 -4.16 -28.82 10.49
C ASN A 423 -4.71 -30.00 11.30
#